data_961e4f9d0a769af35b44faccec55e9ee
#
_entry.id   961e4f9d0a769af35b44faccec55e9ee
#
_cell.length_a   1.000
_cell.length_b   1.000
_cell.length_c   1.000
_cell.angle_alpha   90.00
_cell.angle_beta   90.00
_cell.angle_gamma   90.00
#
_symmetry.space_group_name_H-M   'P 1'
#
loop_
_entity.id
_entity.type
_entity.pdbx_description
1 polymer ?
#
loop_
_entity_poly.entity_id
_entity_poly.type
_entity_poly.pdbx_seq_one_letter_code
_entity_poly.pdbx_strand_id
1 'polypeptide(L)'
;GIRPTQGMVKQAIFNLVGPRIEDAHVLDLFAGSGALGIEALSRGAAGVTFVDHQVRGLAILRQNLDVLGLKERSHVVRGDVVRWLEASPDQVKRAGLVFLDPPYDDVVLDQALRALDRTADDVTVVVEHSRRHEMPALARLQVDRERRYGDTIVTVFVAPAVESSTTP
;
A
#
# COMPACT_ATOMS: atom_id res chain seq x y z
N GLY A 1 -18.96 -20.21 9.42
CA GLY A 1 -18.35 -18.93 9.69
C GLY A 1 -18.77 -17.87 8.67
N ILE A 2 -18.87 -16.66 9.11
CA ILE A 2 -19.20 -15.53 8.26
C ILE A 2 -17.95 -15.15 7.44
N ARG A 3 -18.06 -15.13 6.11
CA ARG A 3 -16.99 -14.59 5.26
C ARG A 3 -16.95 -13.06 5.41
N PRO A 4 -15.80 -12.48 5.73
CA PRO A 4 -15.70 -11.03 5.79
C PRO A 4 -15.91 -10.46 4.39
N THR A 5 -16.67 -9.37 4.30
CA THR A 5 -16.82 -8.62 3.06
C THR A 5 -15.56 -7.78 2.82
N GLN A 6 -15.33 -7.37 1.56
CA GLN A 6 -14.24 -6.45 1.24
C GLN A 6 -14.40 -5.12 2.00
N GLY A 7 -15.63 -4.64 2.19
CA GLY A 7 -15.89 -3.45 2.97
C GLY A 7 -15.48 -3.57 4.42
N MET A 8 -15.68 -4.74 5.03
CA MET A 8 -15.24 -5.00 6.40
C MET A 8 -13.72 -5.02 6.53
N VAL A 9 -13.03 -5.64 5.57
CA VAL A 9 -11.56 -5.69 5.55
C VAL A 9 -11.00 -4.29 5.34
N LYS A 10 -11.58 -3.51 4.42
CA LYS A 10 -11.17 -2.13 4.17
C LYS A 10 -11.30 -1.28 5.45
N GLN A 11 -12.43 -1.37 6.14
CA GLN A 11 -12.65 -0.63 7.39
C GLN A 11 -11.63 -1.04 8.45
N ALA A 12 -11.33 -2.34 8.54
CA ALA A 12 -10.33 -2.85 9.46
C ALA A 12 -8.93 -2.30 9.15
N ILE A 13 -8.56 -2.22 7.87
CA ILE A 13 -7.29 -1.64 7.44
C ILE A 13 -7.18 -0.20 7.93
N PHE A 14 -8.21 0.62 7.71
CA PHE A 14 -8.17 2.03 8.11
C PHE A 14 -8.20 2.20 9.63
N ASN A 15 -8.85 1.31 10.35
CA ASN A 15 -8.77 1.30 11.83
C ASN A 15 -7.34 0.98 12.31
N LEU A 16 -6.66 0.05 11.66
CA LEU A 16 -5.28 -0.32 12.01
C LEU A 16 -4.28 0.80 11.71
N VAL A 17 -4.48 1.50 10.60
CA VAL A 17 -3.59 2.59 10.17
C VAL A 17 -3.80 3.84 11.02
N GLY A 18 -5.06 4.16 11.35
CA GLY A 18 -5.41 5.30 12.18
C GLY A 18 -4.88 6.63 11.68
N PRO A 19 -4.28 7.45 12.55
CA PRO A 19 -3.85 8.81 12.18
C PRO A 19 -2.64 8.87 11.24
N ARG A 20 -2.01 7.75 10.94
CA ARG A 20 -0.87 7.71 9.99
C ARG A 20 -1.25 8.11 8.56
N ILE A 21 -2.54 8.16 8.24
CA ILE A 21 -3.04 8.58 6.93
C ILE A 21 -2.92 10.09 6.73
N GLU A 22 -3.14 10.85 7.79
CA GLU A 22 -3.24 12.30 7.70
C GLU A 22 -1.92 12.90 7.21
N ASP A 23 -2.01 13.69 6.15
CA ASP A 23 -0.88 14.33 5.45
C ASP A 23 0.17 13.36 4.87
N ALA A 24 -0.14 12.07 4.82
CA ALA A 24 0.79 11.07 4.28
C ALA A 24 0.81 11.08 2.74
N HIS A 25 1.98 10.82 2.19
CA HIS A 25 2.10 10.37 0.80
C HIS A 25 1.89 8.87 0.77
N VAL A 26 0.91 8.42 -0.01
CA VAL A 26 0.44 7.04 -0.02
C VAL A 26 0.76 6.39 -1.37
N LEU A 27 1.22 5.15 -1.34
CA LEU A 27 1.30 4.29 -2.51
C LEU A 27 0.18 3.24 -2.43
N ASP A 28 -0.64 3.17 -3.46
CA ASP A 28 -1.67 2.13 -3.62
C ASP A 28 -1.21 1.20 -4.73
N LEU A 29 -0.57 0.10 -4.36
CA LEU A 29 0.05 -0.84 -5.28
C LEU A 29 -0.90 -1.99 -5.57
N PHE A 30 -1.00 -2.35 -6.84
CA PHE A 30 -2.06 -3.22 -7.37
C PHE A 30 -3.44 -2.58 -7.14
N ALA A 31 -3.54 -1.31 -7.49
CA ALA A 31 -4.63 -0.43 -7.06
C ALA A 31 -6.01 -0.85 -7.57
N GLY A 32 -6.10 -1.47 -8.74
CA GLY A 32 -7.39 -1.80 -9.36
C GLY A 32 -8.23 -0.55 -9.55
N SER A 33 -9.45 -0.55 -9.04
CA SER A 33 -10.35 0.63 -9.07
C SER A 33 -10.01 1.70 -8.04
N GLY A 34 -8.98 1.47 -7.20
CA GLY A 34 -8.43 2.46 -6.30
C GLY A 34 -9.17 2.65 -4.98
N ALA A 35 -9.93 1.66 -4.53
CA ALA A 35 -10.76 1.80 -3.33
C ALA A 35 -9.98 2.22 -2.09
N LEU A 36 -8.79 1.63 -1.87
CA LEU A 36 -7.97 1.96 -0.70
C LEU A 36 -7.38 3.36 -0.79
N GLY A 37 -6.77 3.71 -1.91
CA GLY A 37 -6.17 5.03 -2.09
C GLY A 37 -7.20 6.16 -2.10
N ILE A 38 -8.36 5.94 -2.69
CA ILE A 38 -9.47 6.91 -2.67
C ILE A 38 -9.94 7.15 -1.24
N GLU A 39 -10.10 6.08 -0.45
CA GLU A 39 -10.46 6.22 0.96
C GLU A 39 -9.38 6.98 1.74
N ALA A 40 -8.11 6.72 1.47
CA ALA A 40 -7.01 7.43 2.08
C ALA A 40 -7.08 8.94 1.78
N LEU A 41 -7.36 9.31 0.53
CA LEU A 41 -7.55 10.72 0.16
C LEU A 41 -8.72 11.35 0.92
N SER A 42 -9.83 10.62 1.07
CA SER A 42 -10.99 11.08 1.82
C SER A 42 -10.68 11.30 3.31
N ARG A 43 -9.70 10.59 3.83
CA ARG A 43 -9.28 10.67 5.24
C ARG A 43 -8.10 11.60 5.47
N GLY A 44 -7.70 12.37 4.47
CA GLY A 44 -6.71 13.43 4.64
C GLY A 44 -5.30 13.11 4.18
N ALA A 45 -5.09 12.05 3.39
CA ALA A 45 -3.78 11.84 2.76
C ALA A 45 -3.38 13.04 1.90
N ALA A 46 -2.11 13.39 1.90
CA ALA A 46 -1.61 14.50 1.10
C ALA A 46 -1.69 14.19 -0.40
N GLY A 47 -1.42 12.96 -0.77
CA GLY A 47 -1.52 12.49 -2.14
C GLY A 47 -1.40 10.98 -2.22
N VAL A 48 -1.87 10.40 -3.30
CA VAL A 48 -1.78 8.96 -3.56
C VAL A 48 -1.24 8.72 -4.96
N THR A 49 -0.25 7.83 -5.06
CA THR A 49 0.18 7.26 -6.32
C THR A 49 -0.42 5.87 -6.45
N PHE A 50 -1.24 5.69 -7.46
CA PHE A 50 -1.89 4.42 -7.79
C PHE A 50 -1.08 3.72 -8.88
N VAL A 51 -0.68 2.48 -8.64
CA VAL A 51 0.08 1.70 -9.63
C VAL A 51 -0.64 0.40 -9.93
N ASP A 52 -0.93 0.14 -11.18
CA ASP A 52 -1.49 -1.11 -11.66
C ASP A 52 -1.20 -1.27 -13.15
N HIS A 53 -1.17 -2.49 -13.64
CA HIS A 53 -0.99 -2.77 -15.06
C HIS A 53 -2.33 -2.98 -15.79
N GLN A 54 -3.43 -3.17 -15.07
CA GLN A 54 -4.73 -3.53 -15.66
C GLN A 54 -5.48 -2.30 -16.15
N VAL A 55 -5.75 -2.27 -17.45
CA VAL A 55 -6.37 -1.12 -18.14
C VAL A 55 -7.78 -0.83 -17.59
N ARG A 56 -8.58 -1.88 -17.38
CA ARG A 56 -9.97 -1.72 -16.94
C ARG A 56 -10.09 -1.09 -15.56
N GLY A 57 -9.31 -1.58 -14.62
CA GLY A 57 -9.30 -1.04 -13.26
C GLY A 57 -8.87 0.42 -13.26
N LEU A 58 -7.82 0.74 -14.00
CA LEU A 58 -7.31 2.12 -14.09
C LEU A 58 -8.30 3.07 -14.76
N ALA A 59 -9.06 2.61 -15.75
CA ALA A 59 -10.10 3.43 -16.38
C ALA A 59 -11.20 3.80 -15.38
N ILE A 60 -11.65 2.83 -14.59
CA ILE A 60 -12.62 3.04 -13.51
C ILE A 60 -12.04 3.98 -12.45
N LEU A 61 -10.80 3.75 -12.06
CA LEU A 61 -10.10 4.60 -11.09
C LEU A 61 -10.07 6.07 -11.56
N ARG A 62 -9.64 6.32 -12.79
CA ARG A 62 -9.57 7.68 -13.34
C ARG A 62 -10.95 8.36 -13.37
N GLN A 63 -11.97 7.62 -13.74
CA GLN A 63 -13.35 8.11 -13.74
C GLN A 63 -13.80 8.46 -12.33
N ASN A 64 -13.52 7.61 -11.37
CA ASN A 64 -13.87 7.86 -9.95
C ASN A 64 -13.14 9.07 -9.39
N LEU A 65 -11.86 9.22 -9.69
CA LEU A 65 -11.07 10.38 -9.24
C LEU A 65 -11.62 11.69 -9.81
N ASP A 66 -12.06 11.66 -11.07
CA ASP A 66 -12.67 12.81 -11.73
C ASP A 66 -13.99 13.20 -11.06
N VAL A 67 -14.89 12.23 -10.90
CA VAL A 67 -16.21 12.45 -10.29
C VAL A 67 -16.09 12.96 -8.85
N LEU A 68 -15.12 12.45 -8.09
CA LEU A 68 -14.92 12.80 -6.69
C LEU A 68 -14.08 14.07 -6.48
N GLY A 69 -13.56 14.67 -7.55
CA GLY A 69 -12.73 15.86 -7.45
C GLY A 69 -11.36 15.61 -6.81
N LEU A 70 -10.80 14.41 -6.98
CA LEU A 70 -9.55 14.01 -6.33
C LEU A 70 -8.34 13.95 -7.26
N LYS A 71 -8.48 14.37 -8.52
CA LYS A 71 -7.42 14.24 -9.53
C LYS A 71 -6.13 14.96 -9.14
N GLU A 72 -6.22 16.13 -8.55
CA GLU A 72 -5.05 16.97 -8.23
C GLU A 72 -4.16 16.38 -7.14
N ARG A 73 -4.72 15.54 -6.28
CA ARG A 73 -3.97 14.83 -5.24
C ARG A 73 -3.65 13.39 -5.60
N SER A 74 -3.82 13.04 -6.87
CA SER A 74 -3.68 11.67 -7.36
C SER A 74 -2.70 11.60 -8.51
N HIS A 75 -1.92 10.53 -8.54
CA HIS A 75 -1.05 10.20 -9.67
C HIS A 75 -1.31 8.74 -10.04
N VAL A 76 -1.75 8.50 -11.29
CA VAL A 76 -2.10 7.17 -11.77
C VAL A 76 -1.00 6.68 -12.71
N VAL A 77 -0.39 5.56 -12.37
CA VAL A 77 0.69 4.95 -13.14
C VAL A 77 0.21 3.60 -13.68
N ARG A 78 0.22 3.46 -14.99
CA ARG A 78 -0.01 2.18 -15.64
C ARG A 78 1.34 1.50 -15.83
N GLY A 79 1.55 0.36 -15.15
CA GLY A 79 2.80 -0.37 -15.26
C GLY A 79 2.87 -1.53 -14.29
N ASP A 80 3.95 -2.28 -14.41
CA ASP A 80 4.29 -3.36 -13.50
C ASP A 80 4.73 -2.77 -12.16
N VAL A 81 4.12 -3.22 -11.07
CA VAL A 81 4.37 -2.66 -9.73
C VAL A 81 5.82 -2.85 -9.31
N VAL A 82 6.38 -4.05 -9.48
CA VAL A 82 7.74 -4.34 -9.04
C VAL A 82 8.75 -3.50 -9.81
N ARG A 83 8.58 -3.39 -11.12
CA ARG A 83 9.45 -2.54 -11.95
C ARG A 83 9.35 -1.08 -11.57
N TRP A 84 8.13 -0.61 -11.30
CA TRP A 84 7.92 0.77 -10.88
C TRP A 84 8.62 1.06 -9.55
N LEU A 85 8.50 0.14 -8.58
CA LEU A 85 9.18 0.27 -7.29
C LEU A 85 10.70 0.36 -7.45
N GLU A 86 11.27 -0.50 -8.29
CA GLU A 86 12.71 -0.53 -8.54
C GLU A 86 13.20 0.75 -9.27
N ALA A 87 12.36 1.32 -10.13
CA ALA A 87 12.68 2.51 -10.91
C ALA A 87 12.40 3.82 -10.17
N SER A 88 11.73 3.79 -9.02
CA SER A 88 11.22 4.98 -8.35
C SER A 88 11.62 5.06 -6.87
N PRO A 89 12.93 4.92 -6.54
CA PRO A 89 13.36 4.87 -5.15
C PRO A 89 13.02 6.14 -4.36
N ASP A 90 13.04 7.30 -5.00
CA ASP A 90 12.73 8.57 -4.32
C ASP A 90 11.26 8.65 -3.92
N GLN A 91 10.36 8.15 -4.77
CA GLN A 91 8.94 8.13 -4.45
C GLN A 91 8.64 7.12 -3.34
N VAL A 92 9.32 5.97 -3.34
CA VAL A 92 9.20 4.98 -2.27
C VAL A 92 9.68 5.57 -0.94
N LYS A 93 10.79 6.27 -0.93
CA LYS A 93 11.33 6.90 0.30
C LYS A 93 10.41 7.97 0.87
N ARG A 94 9.68 8.70 0.02
CA ARG A 94 8.75 9.74 0.48
C ARG A 94 7.43 9.18 0.98
N ALA A 95 7.12 7.93 0.66
CA ALA A 95 5.86 7.32 1.08
C ALA A 95 5.87 7.07 2.58
N GLY A 96 4.84 7.55 3.26
CA GLY A 96 4.59 7.25 4.66
C GLY A 96 3.69 6.05 4.87
N LEU A 97 2.90 5.70 3.86
CA LEU A 97 1.95 4.60 3.91
C LEU A 97 1.88 3.92 2.55
N VAL A 98 1.93 2.59 2.56
CA VAL A 98 1.83 1.76 1.36
C VAL A 98 0.75 0.71 1.57
N PHE A 99 -0.18 0.62 0.63
CA PHE A 99 -1.13 -0.49 0.53
C PHE A 99 -0.64 -1.47 -0.52
N LEU A 100 -0.62 -2.74 -0.17
CA LEU A 100 -0.13 -3.81 -1.03
C LEU A 100 -1.14 -4.96 -1.04
N ASP A 101 -1.91 -5.07 -2.12
CA ASP A 101 -2.95 -6.06 -2.30
C ASP A 101 -2.80 -6.73 -3.68
N PRO A 102 -1.76 -7.57 -3.85
CA PRO A 102 -1.54 -8.25 -5.13
C PRO A 102 -2.59 -9.33 -5.38
N PRO A 103 -2.96 -9.56 -6.65
CA PRO A 103 -3.89 -10.64 -6.98
C PRO A 103 -3.19 -11.99 -6.79
N TYR A 104 -3.60 -12.77 -5.82
CA TYR A 104 -3.29 -14.20 -5.58
C TYR A 104 -1.92 -14.73 -6.06
N ASP A 105 -0.89 -13.91 -6.14
CA ASP A 105 0.44 -14.31 -6.59
C ASP A 105 1.46 -14.04 -5.48
N ASP A 106 1.83 -15.09 -4.75
CA ASP A 106 2.75 -15.01 -3.63
C ASP A 106 4.16 -14.59 -4.08
N VAL A 107 4.56 -14.94 -5.30
CA VAL A 107 5.87 -14.56 -5.85
C VAL A 107 5.92 -13.05 -6.07
N VAL A 108 4.88 -12.48 -6.66
CA VAL A 108 4.79 -11.04 -6.90
C VAL A 108 4.73 -10.27 -5.58
N LEU A 109 3.97 -10.78 -4.60
CA LEU A 109 3.92 -10.18 -3.27
C LEU A 109 5.32 -10.12 -2.64
N ASP A 110 6.05 -11.22 -2.66
CA ASP A 110 7.40 -11.28 -2.10
C ASP A 110 8.36 -10.34 -2.81
N GLN A 111 8.28 -10.26 -4.13
CA GLN A 111 9.10 -9.34 -4.93
C GLN A 111 8.81 -7.88 -4.57
N ALA A 112 7.53 -7.53 -4.43
CA ALA A 112 7.13 -6.18 -4.06
C ALA A 112 7.59 -5.83 -2.64
N LEU A 113 7.43 -6.74 -1.67
CA LEU A 113 7.91 -6.54 -0.31
C LEU A 113 9.42 -6.36 -0.25
N ARG A 114 10.17 -7.16 -0.99
CA ARG A 114 11.64 -7.01 -1.04
C ARG A 114 12.06 -5.69 -1.69
N ALA A 115 11.35 -5.27 -2.73
CA ALA A 115 11.63 -3.97 -3.37
C ALA A 115 11.35 -2.81 -2.40
N LEU A 116 10.25 -2.87 -1.65
CA LEU A 116 9.93 -1.88 -0.62
C LEU A 116 10.96 -1.89 0.51
N ASP A 117 11.38 -3.07 0.94
CA ASP A 117 12.30 -3.25 2.06
C ASP A 117 13.67 -2.63 1.82
N ARG A 118 14.15 -2.62 0.57
CA ARG A 118 15.47 -2.07 0.21
C ARG A 118 15.62 -0.60 0.56
N THR A 119 14.54 0.17 0.43
CA THR A 119 14.54 1.62 0.62
C THR A 119 13.57 2.07 1.71
N ALA A 120 13.04 1.14 2.51
CA ALA A 120 12.06 1.46 3.54
C ALA A 120 12.64 2.43 4.58
N ASP A 121 11.92 3.53 4.81
CA ASP A 121 12.33 4.61 5.68
C ASP A 121 11.08 5.28 6.23
N ASP A 122 10.87 5.21 7.54
CA ASP A 122 9.71 5.79 8.23
C ASP A 122 8.39 5.51 7.49
N VAL A 123 8.14 4.24 7.22
CA VAL A 123 6.99 3.81 6.41
C VAL A 123 6.19 2.73 7.12
N THR A 124 4.88 2.77 6.89
CA THR A 124 3.94 1.71 7.25
C THR A 124 3.47 1.04 5.97
N VAL A 125 3.59 -0.29 5.90
CA VAL A 125 3.15 -1.09 4.76
C VAL A 125 2.04 -2.02 5.21
N VAL A 126 0.88 -1.92 4.59
CA VAL A 126 -0.28 -2.75 4.89
C VAL A 126 -0.45 -3.75 3.76
N VAL A 127 -0.39 -5.03 4.11
CA VAL A 127 -0.47 -6.13 3.15
C VAL A 127 -1.72 -6.95 3.44
N GLU A 128 -2.52 -7.18 2.42
CA GLU A 128 -3.61 -8.13 2.45
C GLU A 128 -3.16 -9.40 1.72
N HIS A 129 -3.20 -10.54 2.40
CA HIS A 129 -2.69 -11.79 1.85
C HIS A 129 -3.45 -13.01 2.41
N SER A 130 -3.22 -14.16 1.77
CA SER A 130 -3.76 -15.42 2.25
C SER A 130 -3.04 -15.85 3.53
N ARG A 131 -3.78 -16.50 4.44
CA ARG A 131 -3.20 -17.10 5.65
C ARG A 131 -2.16 -18.17 5.35
N ARG A 132 -2.16 -18.72 4.12
CA ARG A 132 -1.22 -19.77 3.70
C ARG A 132 0.10 -19.21 3.22
N HIS A 133 0.18 -17.91 3.04
CA HIS A 133 1.39 -17.26 2.57
C HIS A 133 2.36 -17.04 3.73
N GLU A 134 3.57 -17.57 3.61
CA GLU A 134 4.66 -17.24 4.53
C GLU A 134 5.38 -16.00 4.06
N MET A 135 5.50 -15.01 4.93
CA MET A 135 6.18 -13.77 4.61
C MET A 135 7.67 -13.98 4.42
N PRO A 136 8.30 -13.32 3.44
CA PRO A 136 9.74 -13.40 3.26
C PRO A 136 10.49 -12.75 4.43
N ALA A 137 11.73 -13.16 4.62
CA ALA A 137 12.61 -12.47 5.55
C ALA A 137 12.97 -11.10 4.99
N LEU A 138 12.75 -10.05 5.78
CA LEU A 138 13.00 -8.66 5.41
C LEU A 138 14.01 -8.04 6.37
N ALA A 139 14.81 -7.10 5.87
CA ALA A 139 15.89 -6.50 6.64
C ALA A 139 15.42 -5.31 7.49
N ARG A 140 14.51 -4.49 6.94
CA ARG A 140 14.10 -3.21 7.52
C ARG A 140 12.65 -3.20 7.96
N LEU A 141 11.77 -3.77 7.14
CA LEU A 141 10.36 -3.88 7.47
C LEU A 141 10.15 -4.96 8.53
N GLN A 142 9.47 -4.61 9.60
CA GLN A 142 9.16 -5.51 10.71
C GLN A 142 7.66 -5.59 10.91
N VAL A 143 7.14 -6.77 11.24
CA VAL A 143 5.72 -6.95 11.55
C VAL A 143 5.39 -6.21 12.84
N ASP A 144 4.45 -5.28 12.74
CA ASP A 144 3.93 -4.52 13.88
C ASP A 144 2.61 -5.13 14.38
N ARG A 145 1.72 -5.47 13.45
CA ARG A 145 0.41 -6.04 13.76
C ARG A 145 -0.01 -7.03 12.69
N GLU A 146 -0.82 -7.99 13.11
CA GLU A 146 -1.46 -8.95 12.22
C GLU A 146 -2.88 -9.17 12.68
N ARG A 147 -3.83 -9.16 11.73
CA ARG A 147 -5.23 -9.42 12.00
C ARG A 147 -5.78 -10.40 10.98
N ARG A 148 -6.55 -11.35 11.46
CA ARG A 148 -7.14 -12.40 10.63
C ARG A 148 -8.62 -12.14 10.38
N TYR A 149 -9.01 -12.23 9.12
CA TYR A 149 -10.40 -12.11 8.66
C TYR A 149 -10.72 -13.32 7.77
N GLY A 150 -11.19 -14.42 8.37
CA GLY A 150 -11.40 -15.67 7.64
C GLY A 150 -10.08 -16.24 7.11
N ASP A 151 -9.98 -16.41 5.80
CA ASP A 151 -8.76 -16.87 5.12
C ASP A 151 -7.84 -15.73 4.69
N THR A 152 -8.23 -14.50 4.96
CA THR A 152 -7.46 -13.29 4.66
C THR A 152 -6.77 -12.80 5.91
N ILE A 153 -5.50 -12.43 5.77
CA ILE A 153 -4.73 -11.79 6.83
C ILE A 153 -4.35 -10.40 6.36
N VAL A 154 -4.47 -9.44 7.26
CA VAL A 154 -3.90 -8.10 7.10
C VAL A 154 -2.69 -8.01 8.00
N THR A 155 -1.52 -7.86 7.40
CA THR A 155 -0.26 -7.67 8.11
C THR A 155 0.20 -6.23 7.93
N VAL A 156 0.51 -5.58 9.03
CA VAL A 156 1.05 -4.22 9.05
C VAL A 156 2.54 -4.31 9.36
N PHE A 157 3.36 -3.89 8.42
CA PHE A 157 4.81 -3.75 8.61
C PHE A 157 5.14 -2.29 8.89
N VAL A 158 6.16 -2.08 9.69
CA VAL A 158 6.73 -0.75 9.91
C VAL A 158 8.23 -0.80 9.72
N ALA A 159 8.79 0.27 9.20
CA ALA A 159 10.23 0.51 9.21
C ALA A 159 10.47 1.84 9.92
N PRO A 160 11.42 1.89 10.87
CA PRO A 160 11.75 3.14 11.53
C PRO A 160 12.44 4.11 10.57
N ALA A 161 12.43 5.38 10.95
CA ALA A 161 13.20 6.39 10.22
C ALA A 161 14.69 6.02 10.23
N VAL A 162 15.33 6.17 9.08
CA VAL A 162 16.79 6.02 8.99
C VAL A 162 17.43 7.19 9.72
N GLU A 163 18.26 6.89 10.72
CA GLU A 163 19.02 7.93 11.40
C GLU A 163 19.98 8.56 10.40
N SER A 164 19.81 9.88 10.19
CA SER A 164 20.81 10.61 9.48
C SER A 164 22.06 10.66 10.36
N SER A 165 23.16 10.02 9.92
CA SER A 165 24.44 10.16 10.61
C SER A 165 24.91 11.59 10.43
N THR A 166 24.48 12.50 11.31
CA THR A 166 25.15 13.78 11.45
C THR A 166 26.44 13.51 12.19
N THR A 167 27.52 13.39 11.46
CA THR A 167 28.85 13.48 12.03
C THR A 167 29.04 14.92 12.52
N PRO A 168 29.32 15.12 13.81
CA PRO A 168 29.65 16.46 14.27
C PRO A 168 30.93 16.98 13.64
#